data_938474e34ab2f0435f20f925c67f9885
#
_entry.id   938474e34ab2f0435f20f925c67f9885
#
_cell.length_a   1.000
_cell.length_b   1.000
_cell.length_c   1.000
_cell.angle_alpha   90.00
_cell.angle_beta   90.00
_cell.angle_gamma   90.00
#
_symmetry.space_group_name_H-M   'P 1'
#
loop_
_entity.id
_entity.type
_entity.pdbx_description
1 polymer ?
#
loop_
_entity_poly.entity_id
_entity_poly.type
_entity_poly.pdbx_seq_one_letter_code
_entity_poly.pdbx_strand_id
1 'polypeptide(L)'
;RWAEVFHECFLNTLETTIERLEDGTTFVVTGDIPAMWLRDSTAQVRPYLVLAKEHEDIYDMIAGLVERQFGYILIDPYTNAFNKEPNGQGHGATDHTQMNDWIWERKYEIDSLAYAIQLAYLLYVNSGRTDHLTETVRKGLVTILDLWRTEQDHAGSSPYRFVRDTDR
;
A
#
# COMPACT_ATOMS: atom_id res chain seq x y z
N ARG A 1 7.89 -32.99 -3.26
CA ARG A 1 6.60 -32.42 -3.68
C ARG A 1 6.21 -31.15 -2.89
N TRP A 2 6.11 -31.18 -1.53
CA TRP A 2 5.75 -29.98 -0.77
C TRP A 2 6.82 -28.91 -0.80
N ALA A 3 8.11 -29.28 -0.78
CA ALA A 3 9.20 -28.33 -0.89
C ALA A 3 9.23 -27.62 -2.25
N GLU A 4 8.95 -28.34 -3.34
CA GLU A 4 8.86 -27.78 -4.69
C GLU A 4 7.69 -26.78 -4.78
N VAL A 5 6.49 -27.16 -4.31
CA VAL A 5 5.33 -26.26 -4.29
C VAL A 5 5.61 -25.03 -3.43
N PHE A 6 6.24 -25.19 -2.27
CA PHE A 6 6.63 -24.05 -1.45
C PHE A 6 7.58 -23.12 -2.17
N HIS A 7 8.61 -23.66 -2.81
CA HIS A 7 9.60 -22.89 -3.54
C HIS A 7 8.95 -22.07 -4.68
N GLU A 8 8.14 -22.71 -5.51
CA GLU A 8 7.42 -22.03 -6.59
C GLU A 8 6.47 -20.94 -6.07
N CYS A 9 5.64 -21.24 -5.07
CA CYS A 9 4.72 -20.27 -4.50
C CYS A 9 5.45 -19.11 -3.79
N PHE A 10 6.58 -19.38 -3.13
CA PHE A 10 7.34 -18.36 -2.43
C PHE A 10 8.03 -17.40 -3.38
N LEU A 11 8.53 -17.87 -4.52
CA LEU A 11 9.18 -17.04 -5.53
C LEU A 11 8.16 -16.31 -6.43
N ASN A 12 6.99 -16.88 -6.64
CA ASN A 12 6.01 -16.36 -7.59
C ASN A 12 5.69 -14.87 -7.38
N THR A 13 5.48 -14.44 -6.16
CA THR A 13 5.17 -13.02 -5.86
C THR A 13 6.35 -12.11 -6.22
N LEU A 14 7.59 -12.52 -5.91
CA LEU A 14 8.81 -11.76 -6.25
C LEU A 14 8.98 -11.60 -7.77
N GLU A 15 8.67 -12.67 -8.52
CA GLU A 15 8.93 -12.74 -9.95
C GLU A 15 7.82 -12.13 -10.82
N THR A 16 6.58 -12.12 -10.33
CA THR A 16 5.43 -11.80 -11.17
C THR A 16 4.67 -10.53 -10.77
N THR A 17 4.77 -10.09 -9.51
CA THR A 17 3.93 -8.99 -9.00
C THR A 17 4.70 -7.81 -8.45
N ILE A 18 6.01 -7.95 -8.20
CA ILE A 18 6.85 -6.91 -7.63
C ILE A 18 7.65 -6.20 -8.74
N GLU A 19 7.52 -4.89 -8.80
CA GLU A 19 8.30 -4.03 -9.69
C GLU A 19 9.12 -3.04 -8.85
N ARG A 20 10.44 -3.07 -8.99
CA ARG A 20 11.34 -2.03 -8.46
C ARG A 20 11.42 -0.89 -9.48
N LEU A 21 11.07 0.31 -9.05
CA LEU A 21 11.00 1.47 -9.93
C LEU A 21 12.30 2.29 -9.90
N GLU A 22 12.50 3.12 -10.93
CA GLU A 22 13.70 3.95 -11.08
C GLU A 22 13.86 4.99 -9.95
N ASP A 23 12.75 5.38 -9.31
CA ASP A 23 12.73 6.30 -8.17
C ASP A 23 13.13 5.64 -6.83
N GLY A 24 13.50 4.37 -6.87
CA GLY A 24 13.87 3.56 -5.70
C GLY A 24 12.67 3.01 -4.92
N THR A 25 11.44 3.31 -5.32
CA THR A 25 10.24 2.74 -4.70
C THR A 25 9.89 1.38 -5.31
N THR A 26 8.99 0.67 -4.64
CA THR A 26 8.49 -0.64 -5.10
C THR A 26 6.98 -0.57 -5.31
N PHE A 27 6.53 -1.03 -6.48
CA PHE A 27 5.12 -1.23 -6.80
C PHE A 27 4.78 -2.72 -6.76
N VAL A 28 3.63 -3.06 -6.17
CA VAL A 28 3.17 -4.45 -6.08
C VAL A 28 1.79 -4.55 -6.73
N VAL A 29 1.73 -5.26 -7.84
CA VAL A 29 0.46 -5.49 -8.56
C VAL A 29 -0.44 -6.40 -7.74
N THR A 30 -1.69 -6.01 -7.58
CA THR A 30 -2.68 -6.81 -6.85
C THR A 30 -3.36 -7.81 -7.79
N GLY A 31 -2.84 -9.04 -7.84
CA GLY A 31 -3.41 -10.11 -8.63
C GLY A 31 -3.49 -9.79 -10.13
N ASP A 32 -4.70 -9.83 -10.68
CA ASP A 32 -5.01 -9.57 -12.10
C ASP A 32 -5.39 -8.10 -12.39
N ILE A 33 -5.37 -7.24 -11.38
CA ILE A 33 -5.71 -5.82 -11.50
C ILE A 33 -4.42 -4.99 -11.54
N PRO A 34 -4.18 -4.15 -12.56
CA PRO A 34 -2.94 -3.39 -12.72
C PRO A 34 -2.87 -2.17 -11.79
N ALA A 35 -3.16 -2.39 -10.51
CA ALA A 35 -3.16 -1.39 -9.45
C ALA A 35 -2.59 -1.98 -8.15
N MET A 36 -2.24 -1.13 -7.20
CA MET A 36 -1.69 -1.52 -5.91
C MET A 36 -2.66 -1.15 -4.79
N TRP A 37 -3.22 -2.16 -4.11
CA TRP A 37 -3.93 -2.00 -2.84
C TRP A 37 -2.93 -1.90 -1.70
N LEU A 38 -3.18 -0.99 -0.77
CA LEU A 38 -2.29 -0.80 0.41
C LEU A 38 -2.25 -2.04 1.29
N ARG A 39 -3.40 -2.64 1.60
CA ARG A 39 -3.49 -3.87 2.39
C ARG A 39 -2.84 -5.05 1.69
N ASP A 40 -3.24 -5.28 0.44
CA ASP A 40 -2.83 -6.46 -0.32
C ASP A 40 -1.33 -6.47 -0.59
N SER A 41 -0.76 -5.33 -0.97
CA SER A 41 0.70 -5.20 -1.19
C SER A 41 1.50 -5.52 0.07
N THR A 42 1.03 -5.10 1.25
CA THR A 42 1.63 -5.48 2.53
C THR A 42 1.55 -6.99 2.76
N ALA A 43 0.36 -7.59 2.54
CA ALA A 43 0.17 -9.03 2.74
C ALA A 43 1.05 -9.87 1.81
N GLN A 44 1.20 -9.44 0.55
CA GLN A 44 2.02 -10.12 -0.47
C GLN A 44 3.52 -10.12 -0.12
N VAL A 45 4.06 -9.05 0.47
CA VAL A 45 5.49 -8.99 0.82
C VAL A 45 5.81 -9.50 2.23
N ARG A 46 4.81 -9.66 3.07
CA ARG A 46 4.98 -10.07 4.48
C ARG A 46 5.80 -11.35 4.67
N PRO A 47 5.68 -12.40 3.83
CA PRO A 47 6.50 -13.62 3.95
C PRO A 47 8.01 -13.36 3.84
N TYR A 48 8.42 -12.30 3.13
CA TYR A 48 9.84 -11.98 2.89
C TYR A 48 10.51 -11.20 4.01
N LEU A 49 9.74 -10.67 4.97
CA LEU A 49 10.29 -9.91 6.11
C LEU A 49 11.35 -10.69 6.91
N VAL A 50 11.21 -12.01 6.99
CA VAL A 50 12.17 -12.87 7.70
C VAL A 50 13.55 -12.87 7.06
N LEU A 51 13.66 -12.48 5.78
CA LEU A 51 14.89 -12.41 5.01
C LEU A 51 15.52 -11.01 5.06
N ALA A 52 14.78 -9.97 5.43
CA ALA A 52 15.19 -8.58 5.33
C ALA A 52 16.43 -8.21 6.15
N LYS A 53 16.78 -9.02 7.17
CA LYS A 53 17.98 -8.79 7.98
C LYS A 53 19.25 -9.20 7.29
N GLU A 54 19.19 -10.27 6.50
CA GLU A 54 20.37 -10.93 5.89
C GLU A 54 20.50 -10.62 4.40
N HIS A 55 19.43 -10.15 3.74
CA HIS A 55 19.35 -9.88 2.31
C HIS A 55 19.00 -8.42 2.07
N GLU A 56 20.00 -7.63 1.69
CA GLU A 56 19.87 -6.19 1.43
C GLU A 56 18.85 -5.87 0.34
N ASP A 57 18.85 -6.64 -0.74
CA ASP A 57 17.91 -6.51 -1.86
C ASP A 57 16.44 -6.71 -1.44
N ILE A 58 16.17 -7.62 -0.50
CA ILE A 58 14.85 -7.84 0.09
C ILE A 58 14.48 -6.68 1.02
N TYR A 59 15.44 -6.21 1.84
CA TYR A 59 15.22 -5.03 2.66
C TYR A 59 14.85 -3.81 1.81
N ASP A 60 15.64 -3.51 0.79
CA ASP A 60 15.45 -2.36 -0.10
C ASP A 60 14.10 -2.45 -0.85
N MET A 61 13.74 -3.63 -1.29
CA MET A 61 12.45 -3.88 -1.93
C MET A 61 11.27 -3.53 -0.99
N ILE A 62 11.33 -4.00 0.27
CA ILE A 62 10.26 -3.72 1.25
C ILE A 62 10.29 -2.26 1.71
N ALA A 63 11.47 -1.68 1.90
CA ALA A 63 11.63 -0.25 2.24
C ALA A 63 11.07 0.64 1.12
N GLY A 64 11.34 0.30 -0.14
CA GLY A 64 10.76 0.98 -1.30
C GLY A 64 9.24 0.88 -1.36
N LEU A 65 8.66 -0.26 -0.95
CA LEU A 65 7.20 -0.39 -0.84
C LEU A 65 6.63 0.48 0.28
N VAL A 66 7.28 0.52 1.44
CA VAL A 66 6.88 1.41 2.54
C VAL A 66 6.86 2.87 2.07
N GLU A 67 7.94 3.33 1.43
CA GLU A 67 8.02 4.70 0.91
C GLU A 67 6.88 5.00 -0.07
N ARG A 68 6.58 4.08 -0.98
CA ARG A 68 5.50 4.24 -1.96
C ARG A 68 4.11 4.26 -1.31
N GLN A 69 3.83 3.36 -0.37
CA GLN A 69 2.55 3.34 0.34
C GLN A 69 2.29 4.66 1.07
N PHE A 70 3.30 5.17 1.78
CA PHE A 70 3.17 6.45 2.47
C PHE A 70 3.11 7.63 1.52
N GLY A 71 3.81 7.59 0.38
CA GLY A 71 3.66 8.55 -0.71
C GLY A 71 2.23 8.60 -1.24
N TYR A 72 1.60 7.46 -1.46
CA TYR A 72 0.21 7.36 -1.88
C TYR A 72 -0.77 7.89 -0.82
N ILE A 73 -0.56 7.58 0.45
CA ILE A 73 -1.36 8.11 1.56
C ILE A 73 -1.31 9.65 1.62
N LEU A 74 -0.16 10.24 1.28
CA LEU A 74 -0.03 11.70 1.19
C LEU A 74 -0.75 12.30 -0.03
N ILE A 75 -0.98 11.53 -1.10
CA ILE A 75 -1.80 11.95 -2.24
C ILE A 75 -3.28 11.96 -1.85
N ASP A 76 -3.81 10.87 -1.29
CA ASP A 76 -5.18 10.78 -0.79
C ASP A 76 -5.32 9.67 0.26
N PRO A 77 -5.49 10.01 1.55
CA PRO A 77 -5.55 9.03 2.63
C PRO A 77 -6.89 8.26 2.72
N TYR A 78 -7.89 8.62 1.92
CA TYR A 78 -9.14 7.86 1.81
C TYR A 78 -9.11 6.78 0.72
N THR A 79 -8.04 6.75 -0.07
CA THR A 79 -7.86 5.82 -1.18
C THR A 79 -7.27 4.50 -0.70
N ASN A 80 -7.86 3.38 -1.13
CA ASN A 80 -7.38 2.04 -0.83
C ASN A 80 -6.52 1.42 -1.94
N ALA A 81 -6.69 1.89 -3.21
CA ALA A 81 -5.95 1.37 -4.37
C ALA A 81 -5.46 2.48 -5.31
N PHE A 82 -4.22 2.34 -5.77
CA PHE A 82 -3.53 3.35 -6.56
C PHE A 82 -2.96 2.80 -7.87
N ASN A 83 -2.90 3.67 -8.88
CA ASN A 83 -2.16 3.45 -10.12
C ASN A 83 -0.65 3.54 -9.90
N LYS A 84 0.12 2.85 -10.72
CA LYS A 84 1.59 2.95 -10.71
C LYS A 84 2.07 4.36 -11.06
N GLU A 85 1.37 5.02 -11.97
CA GLU A 85 1.57 6.38 -12.46
C GLU A 85 0.22 7.08 -12.66
N PRO A 86 0.17 8.42 -12.78
CA PRO A 86 -1.09 9.15 -12.92
C PRO A 86 -1.67 8.97 -14.33
N ASN A 87 -2.45 7.91 -14.52
CA ASN A 87 -3.04 7.55 -15.82
C ASN A 87 -4.58 7.62 -15.86
N GLY A 88 -5.23 7.92 -14.73
CA GLY A 88 -6.69 8.06 -14.63
C GLY A 88 -7.48 6.77 -14.78
N GLN A 89 -6.83 5.60 -14.77
CA GLN A 89 -7.53 4.31 -14.80
C GLN A 89 -8.15 3.99 -13.44
N GLY A 90 -9.25 3.21 -13.43
CA GLY A 90 -9.89 2.77 -12.21
C GLY A 90 -11.41 2.74 -12.25
N HIS A 91 -12.04 2.73 -11.09
CA HIS A 91 -13.50 2.61 -10.92
C HIS A 91 -14.25 3.95 -10.98
N GLY A 92 -13.62 5.05 -11.42
CA GLY A 92 -14.22 6.39 -11.44
C GLY A 92 -15.53 6.53 -12.24
N ALA A 93 -15.82 5.61 -13.17
CA ALA A 93 -17.07 5.63 -13.93
C ALA A 93 -18.30 5.17 -13.10
N THR A 94 -18.10 4.43 -12.02
CA THR A 94 -19.19 3.87 -11.17
C THR A 94 -19.18 4.40 -9.75
N ASP A 95 -18.06 5.00 -9.32
CA ASP A 95 -17.87 5.48 -7.95
C ASP A 95 -18.04 7.00 -7.91
N HIS A 96 -19.04 7.47 -7.16
CA HIS A 96 -19.26 8.88 -6.91
C HIS A 96 -18.43 9.31 -5.69
N THR A 97 -17.20 9.70 -5.94
CA THR A 97 -16.25 10.23 -4.97
C THR A 97 -15.23 11.14 -5.67
N GLN A 98 -14.37 11.83 -4.91
CA GLN A 98 -13.33 12.68 -5.50
C GLN A 98 -12.21 11.79 -6.05
N MET A 99 -12.05 11.75 -7.38
CA MET A 99 -11.00 10.98 -8.05
C MET A 99 -9.92 11.91 -8.60
N ASN A 100 -8.70 11.37 -8.76
CA ASN A 100 -7.62 11.95 -9.53
C ASN A 100 -6.87 10.85 -10.29
N ASP A 101 -5.91 11.20 -11.13
CA ASP A 101 -5.24 10.26 -12.04
C ASP A 101 -4.42 9.17 -11.32
N TRP A 102 -4.05 9.38 -10.06
CA TRP A 102 -3.35 8.38 -9.24
C TRP A 102 -4.28 7.32 -8.64
N ILE A 103 -5.59 7.58 -8.58
CA ILE A 103 -6.54 6.77 -7.82
C ILE A 103 -7.16 5.71 -8.72
N TRP A 104 -6.98 4.44 -8.34
CA TRP A 104 -7.72 3.32 -8.95
C TRP A 104 -9.09 3.14 -8.29
N GLU A 105 -9.14 3.07 -6.94
CA GLU A 105 -10.36 3.00 -6.14
C GLU A 105 -10.23 3.88 -4.89
N ARG A 106 -11.17 4.80 -4.71
CA ARG A 106 -11.24 5.68 -3.54
C ARG A 106 -12.31 5.21 -2.56
N LYS A 107 -12.06 4.08 -1.96
CA LYS A 107 -12.93 3.50 -0.95
C LYS A 107 -12.20 3.49 0.39
N TYR A 108 -12.71 4.26 1.36
CA TYR A 108 -12.09 4.32 2.68
C TYR A 108 -12.20 2.98 3.40
N GLU A 109 -11.07 2.43 3.72
CA GLU A 109 -10.89 1.21 4.48
C GLU A 109 -9.84 1.47 5.57
N ILE A 110 -10.25 1.41 6.83
CA ILE A 110 -9.36 1.70 7.96
C ILE A 110 -8.15 0.76 8.02
N ASP A 111 -8.34 -0.48 7.60
CA ASP A 111 -7.29 -1.49 7.57
C ASP A 111 -6.23 -1.20 6.50
N SER A 112 -6.57 -0.60 5.36
CA SER A 112 -5.61 -0.19 4.33
C SER A 112 -4.50 0.67 4.91
N LEU A 113 -4.85 1.66 5.73
CA LEU A 113 -3.89 2.53 6.43
C LEU A 113 -3.13 1.79 7.53
N ALA A 114 -3.83 0.93 8.28
CA ALA A 114 -3.22 0.15 9.35
C ALA A 114 -2.17 -0.84 8.82
N TYR A 115 -2.38 -1.43 7.64
CA TYR A 115 -1.43 -2.34 7.00
C TYR A 115 -0.14 -1.63 6.55
N ALA A 116 -0.22 -0.39 6.06
CA ALA A 116 0.97 0.41 5.75
C ALA A 116 1.82 0.68 7.01
N ILE A 117 1.18 1.06 8.13
CA ILE A 117 1.86 1.22 9.43
C ILE A 117 2.47 -0.10 9.89
N GLN A 118 1.71 -1.19 9.77
CA GLN A 118 2.18 -2.53 10.15
C GLN A 118 3.43 -2.94 9.37
N LEU A 119 3.47 -2.69 8.05
CA LEU A 119 4.62 -3.04 7.23
C LEU A 119 5.89 -2.29 7.68
N ALA A 120 5.79 -0.96 7.87
CA ALA A 120 6.91 -0.16 8.35
C ALA A 120 7.42 -0.64 9.71
N TYR A 121 6.51 -0.95 10.65
CA TYR A 121 6.86 -1.48 11.96
C TYR A 121 7.51 -2.87 11.88
N LEU A 122 6.94 -3.78 11.08
CA LEU A 122 7.47 -5.13 10.95
C LEU A 122 8.83 -5.16 10.25
N LEU A 123 9.08 -4.26 9.30
CA LEU A 123 10.40 -4.13 8.67
C LEU A 123 11.45 -3.72 9.71
N TYR A 124 11.12 -2.75 10.59
CA TYR A 124 11.98 -2.40 11.73
C TYR A 124 12.24 -3.60 12.65
N VAL A 125 11.19 -4.30 13.06
CA VAL A 125 11.32 -5.43 14.00
C VAL A 125 12.19 -6.56 13.43
N ASN A 126 12.06 -6.87 12.14
CA ASN A 126 12.79 -7.95 11.50
C ASN A 126 14.24 -7.58 11.12
N SER A 127 14.48 -6.35 10.69
CA SER A 127 15.81 -5.90 10.25
C SER A 127 16.64 -5.21 11.33
N GLY A 128 15.99 -4.60 12.33
CA GLY A 128 16.63 -3.70 13.31
C GLY A 128 17.00 -2.33 12.73
N ARG A 129 16.66 -2.04 11.47
CA ARG A 129 17.00 -0.80 10.76
C ARG A 129 15.87 0.22 10.84
N THR A 130 16.21 1.50 10.72
CA THR A 130 15.27 2.63 10.79
C THR A 130 15.33 3.56 9.60
N ASP A 131 16.21 3.32 8.63
CA ASP A 131 16.43 4.18 7.47
C ASP A 131 15.22 4.24 6.52
N HIS A 132 14.32 3.24 6.55
CA HIS A 132 13.03 3.28 5.87
C HIS A 132 11.98 4.18 6.56
N LEU A 133 12.24 4.64 7.81
CA LEU A 133 11.37 5.58 8.52
C LEU A 133 11.69 7.03 8.10
N THR A 134 11.42 7.33 6.84
CA THR A 134 11.73 8.58 6.17
C THR A 134 10.82 9.73 6.60
N GLU A 135 11.07 10.92 6.09
CA GLU A 135 10.19 12.08 6.27
C GLU A 135 8.81 11.86 5.61
N THR A 136 8.74 11.12 4.49
CA THR A 136 7.48 10.69 3.86
C THR A 136 6.66 9.84 4.82
N VAL A 137 7.28 8.84 5.44
CA VAL A 137 6.65 7.98 6.44
C VAL A 137 6.16 8.80 7.64
N ARG A 138 6.99 9.70 8.18
CA ARG A 138 6.61 10.56 9.29
C ARG A 138 5.37 11.42 8.97
N LYS A 139 5.37 12.08 7.81
CA LYS A 139 4.23 12.91 7.37
C LYS A 139 2.98 12.06 7.16
N GLY A 140 3.11 10.89 6.51
CA GLY A 140 1.99 10.00 6.30
C GLY A 140 1.39 9.46 7.60
N LEU A 141 2.20 9.16 8.62
CA LEU A 141 1.70 8.79 9.95
C LEU A 141 0.87 9.91 10.59
N VAL A 142 1.31 11.16 10.49
CA VAL A 142 0.53 12.31 10.98
C VAL A 142 -0.79 12.42 10.22
N THR A 143 -0.75 12.32 8.88
CA THR A 143 -1.95 12.33 8.02
C THR A 143 -2.94 11.24 8.41
N ILE A 144 -2.49 10.01 8.66
CA ILE A 144 -3.34 8.90 9.11
C ILE A 144 -3.99 9.21 10.46
N LEU A 145 -3.22 9.71 11.43
CA LEU A 145 -3.74 10.04 12.77
C LEU A 145 -4.79 11.15 12.71
N ASP A 146 -4.57 12.19 11.91
CA ASP A 146 -5.51 13.28 11.74
C ASP A 146 -6.78 12.82 11.02
N LEU A 147 -6.64 11.96 9.99
CA LEU A 147 -7.77 11.33 9.34
C LEU A 147 -8.59 10.49 10.35
N TRP A 148 -7.95 9.62 11.12
CA TRP A 148 -8.66 8.79 12.09
C TRP A 148 -9.36 9.60 13.18
N ARG A 149 -8.81 10.74 13.60
CA ARG A 149 -9.50 11.69 14.50
C ARG A 149 -10.73 12.27 13.85
N THR A 150 -10.63 12.69 12.58
CA THR A 150 -11.76 13.24 11.81
C THR A 150 -12.87 12.20 11.65
N GLU A 151 -12.50 10.95 11.32
CA GLU A 151 -13.47 9.89 11.06
C GLU A 151 -14.16 9.33 12.32
N GLN A 152 -13.68 9.64 13.53
CA GLN A 152 -14.43 9.36 14.77
C GLN A 152 -15.76 10.11 14.84
N ASP A 153 -15.88 11.25 14.14
CA ASP A 153 -17.13 11.99 13.95
C ASP A 153 -17.42 12.14 12.45
N HIS A 154 -17.63 11.02 11.78
CA HIS A 154 -17.86 11.00 10.34
C HIS A 154 -19.02 11.89 9.89
N ALA A 155 -20.15 11.87 10.64
CA ALA A 155 -21.34 12.61 10.26
C ALA A 155 -21.16 14.14 10.33
N GLY A 156 -20.39 14.61 11.31
CA GLY A 156 -20.17 16.04 11.56
C GLY A 156 -18.91 16.61 10.93
N SER A 157 -17.86 15.83 10.85
CA SER A 157 -16.50 16.34 10.57
C SER A 157 -15.88 15.81 9.29
N SER A 158 -16.31 14.65 8.77
CA SER A 158 -15.68 14.03 7.60
C SER A 158 -16.01 14.75 6.29
N PRO A 159 -15.00 15.08 5.46
CA PRO A 159 -15.21 15.54 4.10
C PRO A 159 -15.48 14.40 3.12
N TYR A 160 -15.27 13.14 3.55
CA TYR A 160 -15.37 11.98 2.70
C TYR A 160 -16.80 11.57 2.42
N ARG A 161 -17.10 11.29 1.15
CA ARG A 161 -18.36 10.69 0.70
C ARG A 161 -18.05 9.67 -0.38
N PHE A 162 -18.80 8.58 -0.38
CA PHE A 162 -18.69 7.51 -1.35
C PHE A 162 -20.06 6.93 -1.67
N VAL A 163 -20.41 6.85 -2.94
CA VAL A 163 -21.60 6.15 -3.44
C VAL A 163 -21.17 5.35 -4.67
N ARG A 164 -21.64 4.13 -4.80
CA ARG A 164 -21.41 3.27 -5.98
C ARG A 164 -22.74 2.94 -6.64
N ASP A 165 -22.82 3.10 -7.98
CA ASP A 165 -24.05 2.88 -8.76
C ASP A 165 -24.38 1.39 -8.95
N THR A 166 -23.43 0.49 -8.67
CA THR A 166 -23.63 -0.94 -8.85
C THR A 166 -23.53 -1.68 -7.52
N ASP A 167 -24.53 -2.54 -7.26
CA ASP A 167 -24.42 -3.52 -6.18
C ASP A 167 -23.34 -4.55 -6.54
N ARG A 168 -22.24 -4.54 -5.81
CA ARG A 168 -21.18 -5.54 -5.88
C ARG A 168 -21.02 -6.23 -4.56
#